data_96ca472d2d4d124929d2965199a78668
#
_entry.id   96ca472d2d4d124929d2965199a78668
#
_cell.length_a   1.000
_cell.length_b   1.000
_cell.length_c   1.000
_cell.angle_alpha   90.00
_cell.angle_beta   90.00
_cell.angle_gamma   90.00
#
_symmetry.space_group_name_H-M   'P 1'
#
loop_
_entity.id
_entity.type
_entity.pdbx_description
1 polymer ?
#
loop_
_entity_poly.entity_id
_entity_poly.type
_entity_poly.pdbx_seq_one_letter_code
_entity_poly.pdbx_strand_id
1 'polypeptide(L)'
;KMPFINGDDDVYGKSRYLDFNVHTIFRSYIIDFYLQWNKGYFISNPEKVDPTWDPENAYPLRGDLRTHVMGVSVQHLFNSSRYSYKAAFLQNEFQKRSAGSPLVGLEAYYMQGLSDSVMVGGNIPPSGFLDNQAFDQVDVANLGLNGGYAYTFVWKEKLSLSLSTMFGISGGY
;
A
#
# COMPACT_ATOMS: atom_id res chain seq x y z
N LYS A 1 9.20 -19.70 -7.18
CA LYS A 1 8.86 -20.40 -5.91
C LYS A 1 8.79 -19.31 -4.86
N MET A 2 7.59 -18.92 -4.44
CA MET A 2 7.44 -18.11 -3.24
C MET A 2 7.95 -18.93 -2.06
N PRO A 3 8.78 -18.38 -1.19
CA PRO A 3 9.11 -19.04 0.05
C PRO A 3 7.81 -19.11 0.87
N PHE A 4 7.23 -20.29 0.96
CA PHE A 4 6.30 -20.56 2.03
C PHE A 4 7.15 -20.49 3.29
N ILE A 5 6.95 -19.44 4.07
CA ILE A 5 7.46 -19.37 5.41
C ILE A 5 6.68 -20.43 6.17
N ASN A 6 7.29 -21.61 6.34
CA ASN A 6 6.94 -22.51 7.40
C ASN A 6 7.43 -21.83 8.71
N GLY A 7 6.74 -20.79 9.11
CA GLY A 7 6.86 -20.26 10.46
C GLY A 7 6.14 -21.24 11.39
N ASP A 8 6.53 -21.28 12.63
CA ASP A 8 5.89 -22.04 13.69
C ASP A 8 4.41 -21.64 13.78
N ASP A 9 3.59 -22.29 12.94
CA ASP A 9 2.13 -22.07 12.89
C ASP A 9 1.49 -22.27 14.28
N ASP A 10 2.16 -23.02 15.14
CA ASP A 10 1.73 -23.28 16.52
C ASP A 10 1.96 -22.06 17.44
N VAL A 11 2.93 -21.19 17.11
CA VAL A 11 3.28 -20.03 17.94
C VAL A 11 2.62 -18.76 17.38
N TYR A 12 2.64 -18.56 16.07
CA TYR A 12 2.19 -17.33 15.42
C TYR A 12 0.85 -17.45 14.70
N GLY A 13 0.26 -18.65 14.68
CA GLY A 13 -0.98 -18.95 13.97
C GLY A 13 -0.83 -18.98 12.46
N LYS A 14 -1.93 -19.28 11.80
CA LYS A 14 -1.98 -19.38 10.32
C LYS A 14 -2.45 -18.07 9.73
N SER A 15 -1.58 -17.43 8.95
CA SER A 15 -1.92 -16.29 8.12
C SER A 15 -2.12 -16.72 6.67
N ARG A 16 -3.11 -16.14 6.03
CA ARG A 16 -3.36 -16.29 4.58
C ARG A 16 -3.36 -14.92 3.95
N TYR A 17 -2.68 -14.79 2.82
CA TYR A 17 -2.67 -13.54 2.09
C TYR A 17 -2.73 -13.78 0.57
N LEU A 18 -3.34 -12.85 -0.11
CA LEU A 18 -3.28 -12.65 -1.54
C LEU A 18 -2.79 -11.22 -1.76
N ASP A 19 -1.76 -11.08 -2.58
CA ASP A 19 -1.24 -9.78 -3.00
C ASP A 19 -1.12 -9.78 -4.52
N PHE A 20 -1.88 -8.92 -5.17
CA PHE A 20 -1.91 -8.78 -6.61
C PHE A 20 -1.69 -7.32 -6.98
N ASN A 21 -0.56 -7.05 -7.63
CA ASN A 21 -0.16 -5.71 -8.04
C ASN A 21 0.11 -5.70 -9.55
N VAL A 22 -0.49 -4.74 -10.23
CA VAL A 22 -0.26 -4.49 -11.66
C VAL A 22 0.19 -3.05 -11.83
N HIS A 23 1.34 -2.88 -12.46
CA HIS A 23 1.84 -1.60 -12.93
C HIS A 23 2.00 -1.68 -14.44
N THR A 24 1.31 -0.83 -15.18
CA THR A 24 1.42 -0.80 -16.64
C THR A 24 1.51 0.61 -17.18
N ILE A 25 2.27 0.76 -18.24
CA ILE A 25 2.43 2.03 -18.96
C ILE A 25 1.97 1.80 -20.39
N PHE A 26 0.86 2.42 -20.73
CA PHE A 26 0.27 2.36 -22.04
C PHE A 26 0.22 3.75 -22.68
N ARG A 27 1.04 3.97 -23.73
CA ARG A 27 1.18 5.27 -24.40
C ARG A 27 1.52 6.39 -23.40
N SER A 28 0.57 7.28 -23.16
CA SER A 28 0.69 8.42 -22.25
C SER A 28 0.05 8.19 -20.88
N TYR A 29 -0.38 6.98 -20.59
CA TYR A 29 -1.02 6.64 -19.33
C TYR A 29 -0.14 5.70 -18.52
N ILE A 30 -0.09 5.96 -17.21
CA ILE A 30 0.46 5.06 -16.20
C ILE A 30 -0.73 4.58 -15.39
N ILE A 31 -0.88 3.27 -15.27
CA ILE A 31 -2.01 2.65 -14.58
C ILE A 31 -1.47 1.67 -13.55
N ASP A 32 -1.86 1.89 -12.33
CA ASP A 32 -1.57 1.01 -11.20
C ASP A 32 -2.87 0.42 -10.68
N PHE A 33 -2.85 -0.86 -10.43
CA PHE A 33 -3.92 -1.57 -9.76
C PHE A 33 -3.32 -2.46 -8.69
N TYR A 34 -3.91 -2.47 -7.51
CA TYR A 34 -3.53 -3.38 -6.45
C TYR A 34 -4.75 -3.95 -5.74
N LEU A 35 -4.61 -5.21 -5.33
CA LEU A 35 -5.59 -5.94 -4.56
C LEU A 35 -4.85 -6.74 -3.50
N GLN A 36 -5.19 -6.53 -2.26
CA GLN A 36 -4.65 -7.28 -1.14
C GLN A 36 -5.77 -7.86 -0.30
N TRP A 37 -5.61 -9.10 0.06
CA TRP A 37 -6.49 -9.80 0.97
C TRP A 37 -5.65 -10.55 2.00
N ASN A 38 -5.84 -10.19 3.26
CA ASN A 38 -5.13 -10.81 4.36
C ASN A 38 -6.12 -11.36 5.38
N LYS A 39 -5.79 -12.50 5.97
CA LYS A 39 -6.52 -13.11 7.07
C LYS A 39 -5.54 -13.72 8.06
N GLY A 40 -5.82 -13.50 9.33
CA GLY A 40 -5.00 -14.02 10.43
C GLY A 40 -3.87 -13.06 10.77
N TYR A 41 -3.90 -12.57 11.99
CA TYR A 41 -2.91 -11.67 12.58
C TYR A 41 -2.52 -12.14 13.96
N PHE A 42 -1.39 -11.67 14.44
CA PHE A 42 -0.98 -11.84 15.83
C PHE A 42 -0.45 -10.52 16.37
N ILE A 43 -0.49 -10.36 17.68
CA ILE A 43 0.05 -9.18 18.35
C ILE A 43 1.53 -9.44 18.62
N SER A 44 2.41 -8.73 17.92
CA SER A 44 3.86 -8.93 18.01
C SER A 44 4.50 -8.35 19.28
N ASN A 45 3.82 -7.42 19.94
CA ASN A 45 4.29 -6.79 21.18
C ASN A 45 3.17 -6.82 22.23
N PRO A 46 2.79 -8.02 22.69
CA PRO A 46 1.64 -8.17 23.59
C PRO A 46 1.85 -7.46 24.94
N GLU A 47 3.06 -7.33 25.42
CA GLU A 47 3.44 -6.61 26.63
C GLU A 47 3.09 -5.11 26.61
N LYS A 48 2.96 -4.52 25.43
CA LYS A 48 2.52 -3.12 25.28
C LYS A 48 1.02 -2.95 25.38
N VAL A 49 0.29 -4.03 25.13
CA VAL A 49 -1.18 -4.06 25.15
C VAL A 49 -1.69 -4.60 26.49
N ASP A 50 -1.03 -5.61 27.00
CA ASP A 50 -1.29 -6.22 28.29
C ASP A 50 0.01 -6.32 29.11
N PRO A 51 0.24 -5.41 30.06
CA PRO A 51 1.44 -5.42 30.91
C PRO A 51 1.58 -6.68 31.80
N THR A 52 0.53 -7.49 31.90
CA THR A 52 0.54 -8.74 32.68
C THR A 52 0.84 -9.96 31.81
N TRP A 53 1.04 -9.77 30.51
CA TRP A 53 1.36 -10.86 29.59
C TRP A 53 2.73 -11.45 29.90
N ASP A 54 2.77 -12.78 30.00
CA ASP A 54 4.00 -13.53 30.25
C ASP A 54 4.65 -13.94 28.91
N PRO A 55 5.95 -13.66 28.68
CA PRO A 55 6.69 -14.08 27.49
C PRO A 55 6.72 -15.59 27.23
N GLU A 56 6.46 -16.43 28.24
CA GLU A 56 6.33 -17.88 28.07
C GLU A 56 4.98 -18.29 27.45
N ASN A 57 4.00 -17.37 27.40
CA ASN A 57 2.72 -17.62 26.75
C ASN A 57 2.80 -17.46 25.24
N ALA A 58 1.95 -18.21 24.53
CA ALA A 58 1.78 -18.03 23.10
C ALA A 58 1.30 -16.60 22.78
N TYR A 59 1.74 -16.08 21.63
CA TYR A 59 1.29 -14.77 21.17
C TYR A 59 -0.24 -14.72 20.99
N PRO A 60 -0.91 -13.62 21.36
CA PRO A 60 -2.33 -13.46 21.14
C PRO A 60 -2.66 -13.49 19.64
N LEU A 61 -3.43 -14.48 19.25
CA LEU A 61 -3.80 -14.73 17.85
C LEU A 61 -5.14 -14.09 17.52
N ARG A 62 -5.23 -13.47 16.36
CA ARG A 62 -6.44 -12.88 15.76
C ARG A 62 -6.69 -13.53 14.40
N GLY A 63 -6.97 -14.83 14.41
CA GLY A 63 -7.30 -15.60 13.21
C GLY A 63 -8.60 -15.17 12.52
N ASP A 64 -9.43 -14.44 13.24
CA ASP A 64 -10.69 -13.85 12.78
C ASP A 64 -10.50 -12.56 12.00
N LEU A 65 -9.43 -11.81 12.26
CA LEU A 65 -9.17 -10.52 11.63
C LEU A 65 -8.83 -10.68 10.15
N ARG A 66 -9.52 -9.91 9.33
CA ARG A 66 -9.37 -9.88 7.86
C ARG A 66 -9.19 -8.45 7.41
N THR A 67 -8.33 -8.25 6.42
CA THR A 67 -8.21 -6.96 5.74
C THR A 67 -8.30 -7.15 4.23
N HIS A 68 -9.09 -6.31 3.61
CA HIS A 68 -9.22 -6.23 2.17
C HIS A 68 -8.81 -4.82 1.76
N VAL A 69 -7.89 -4.72 0.81
CA VAL A 69 -7.45 -3.44 0.28
C VAL A 69 -7.46 -3.53 -1.23
N MET A 70 -8.09 -2.57 -1.89
CA MET A 70 -8.04 -2.44 -3.33
C MET A 70 -7.86 -0.99 -3.73
N GLY A 71 -7.13 -0.78 -4.81
CA GLY A 71 -6.89 0.55 -5.33
C GLY A 71 -6.55 0.57 -6.80
N VAL A 72 -6.84 1.71 -7.39
CA VAL A 72 -6.50 2.04 -8.76
C VAL A 72 -5.96 3.46 -8.83
N SER A 73 -4.89 3.63 -9.60
CA SER A 73 -4.34 4.93 -9.93
C SER A 73 -4.17 5.03 -11.44
N VAL A 74 -4.55 6.15 -12.01
CA VAL A 74 -4.38 6.45 -13.43
C VAL A 74 -3.75 7.82 -13.56
N GLN A 75 -2.58 7.89 -14.20
CA GLN A 75 -1.85 9.12 -14.42
C GLN A 75 -1.67 9.37 -15.92
N HIS A 76 -1.78 10.60 -16.34
CA HIS A 76 -1.56 11.03 -17.71
C HIS A 76 -0.27 11.85 -17.86
N LEU A 77 0.58 11.44 -18.80
CA LEU A 77 1.78 12.17 -19.22
C LEU A 77 1.46 13.07 -20.41
N PHE A 78 1.61 14.36 -20.25
CA PHE A 78 1.31 15.32 -21.32
C PHE A 78 2.35 15.37 -22.45
N ASN A 79 3.59 15.00 -22.17
CA ASN A 79 4.69 15.04 -23.14
C ASN A 79 5.28 13.66 -23.43
N SER A 80 4.44 12.63 -23.51
CA SER A 80 4.87 11.25 -23.76
C SER A 80 5.58 11.02 -25.11
N SER A 81 5.45 11.96 -26.07
CA SER A 81 6.15 11.90 -27.35
C SER A 81 7.65 12.19 -27.25
N ARG A 82 8.09 12.92 -26.22
CA ARG A 82 9.49 13.30 -26.00
C ARG A 82 10.08 12.74 -24.71
N TYR A 83 9.25 12.50 -23.72
CA TYR A 83 9.62 11.96 -22.42
C TYR A 83 9.17 10.52 -22.29
N SER A 84 10.11 9.61 -22.07
CA SER A 84 9.80 8.21 -21.82
C SER A 84 9.82 7.94 -20.31
N TYR A 85 8.66 7.69 -19.74
CA TYR A 85 8.52 7.23 -18.35
C TYR A 85 9.14 5.83 -18.17
N LYS A 86 9.02 4.98 -19.21
CA LYS A 86 9.61 3.64 -19.21
C LYS A 86 11.14 3.68 -19.15
N ALA A 87 11.77 4.63 -19.85
CA ALA A 87 13.22 4.81 -19.75
C ALA A 87 13.65 5.28 -18.37
N ALA A 88 12.86 6.16 -17.75
CA ALA A 88 13.18 6.76 -16.46
C ALA A 88 13.06 5.77 -15.28
N PHE A 89 12.02 4.96 -15.28
CA PHE A 89 11.64 4.17 -14.11
C PHE A 89 11.66 2.65 -14.31
N LEU A 90 11.45 2.16 -15.54
CA LEU A 90 11.49 0.72 -15.85
C LEU A 90 12.79 0.28 -16.53
N GLN A 91 13.59 1.23 -17.01
CA GLN A 91 14.87 0.98 -17.69
C GLN A 91 14.77 0.01 -18.90
N ASN A 92 13.62 -0.09 -19.52
CA ASN A 92 13.37 -0.93 -20.71
C ASN A 92 13.33 -0.15 -22.03
N GLU A 93 13.57 1.16 -21.95
CA GLU A 93 13.72 2.07 -23.09
C GLU A 93 14.90 3.01 -22.84
N PHE A 94 15.36 3.72 -23.89
CA PHE A 94 16.42 4.71 -23.78
C PHE A 94 15.91 6.12 -24.04
N GLN A 95 16.13 7.01 -23.10
CA GLN A 95 15.94 8.45 -23.30
C GLN A 95 17.22 9.05 -23.89
N LYS A 96 17.22 9.38 -25.20
CA LYS A 96 18.42 9.90 -25.88
C LYS A 96 18.67 11.38 -25.65
N ARG A 97 17.65 12.15 -25.31
CA ARG A 97 17.72 13.59 -25.07
C ARG A 97 17.01 13.94 -23.78
N SER A 98 17.53 14.95 -23.13
CA SER A 98 16.85 15.48 -21.92
C SER A 98 15.44 15.94 -22.26
N ALA A 99 14.49 15.49 -21.48
CA ALA A 99 13.08 15.83 -21.62
C ALA A 99 12.35 15.67 -20.30
N GLY A 100 11.20 16.29 -20.18
CA GLY A 100 10.30 16.12 -19.05
C GLY A 100 8.85 16.17 -19.45
N SER A 101 7.98 15.80 -18.55
CA SER A 101 6.54 15.80 -18.72
C SER A 101 5.83 16.22 -17.44
N PRO A 102 4.84 17.11 -17.52
CA PRO A 102 3.83 17.20 -16.49
C PRO A 102 3.04 15.89 -16.40
N LEU A 103 2.58 15.58 -15.19
CA LEU A 103 1.70 14.45 -14.90
C LEU A 103 0.49 14.96 -14.12
N VAL A 104 -0.67 14.40 -14.44
CA VAL A 104 -1.89 14.58 -13.66
C VAL A 104 -2.55 13.22 -13.51
N GLY A 105 -3.04 12.92 -12.34
CA GLY A 105 -3.62 11.62 -12.05
C GLY A 105 -4.80 11.66 -11.12
N LEU A 106 -5.53 10.56 -11.17
CA LEU A 106 -6.64 10.21 -10.29
C LEU A 106 -6.28 8.92 -9.58
N GLU A 107 -6.64 8.84 -8.31
CA GLU A 107 -6.49 7.63 -7.52
C GLU A 107 -7.74 7.37 -6.70
N ALA A 108 -8.09 6.12 -6.57
CA ALA A 108 -9.14 5.67 -5.69
C ALA A 108 -8.69 4.42 -4.97
N TYR A 109 -8.95 4.35 -3.67
CA TYR A 109 -8.73 3.12 -2.94
C TYR A 109 -9.81 2.90 -1.87
N TYR A 110 -9.99 1.64 -1.56
CA TYR A 110 -10.89 1.16 -0.54
C TYR A 110 -10.16 0.16 0.34
N MET A 111 -10.33 0.30 1.64
CA MET A 111 -9.83 -0.62 2.65
C MET A 111 -10.98 -1.02 3.56
N GLN A 112 -11.07 -2.30 3.84
CA GLN A 112 -12.00 -2.87 4.79
C GLN A 112 -11.25 -3.74 5.80
N GLY A 113 -11.49 -3.50 7.07
CA GLY A 113 -11.10 -4.37 8.17
C GLY A 113 -12.34 -5.04 8.74
N LEU A 114 -12.29 -6.36 8.91
CA LEU A 114 -13.39 -7.18 9.46
C LEU A 114 -12.86 -8.08 10.57
N SER A 115 -13.66 -8.26 11.59
CA SER A 115 -13.36 -9.13 12.72
C SER A 115 -14.64 -9.84 13.17
N ASP A 116 -14.54 -11.11 13.56
CA ASP A 116 -15.67 -11.86 14.11
C ASP A 116 -15.92 -11.50 15.61
N SER A 117 -15.02 -10.72 16.20
CA SER A 117 -15.10 -10.17 17.55
C SER A 117 -14.73 -8.69 17.54
N VAL A 118 -14.80 -8.01 18.67
CA VAL A 118 -14.38 -6.62 18.78
C VAL A 118 -12.95 -6.46 18.27
N MET A 119 -12.74 -5.51 17.34
CA MET A 119 -11.46 -5.29 16.68
C MET A 119 -10.37 -4.86 17.67
N VAL A 120 -10.75 -4.05 18.66
CA VAL A 120 -9.89 -3.66 19.79
C VAL A 120 -10.29 -4.50 20.99
N GLY A 121 -9.41 -5.38 21.45
CA GLY A 121 -9.71 -6.35 22.53
C GLY A 121 -10.04 -5.67 23.85
N GLY A 122 -10.93 -6.31 24.62
CA GLY A 122 -11.49 -5.78 25.87
C GLY A 122 -10.53 -5.58 27.05
N ASN A 123 -9.25 -5.92 26.90
CA ASN A 123 -8.20 -5.69 27.92
C ASN A 123 -7.38 -4.43 27.65
N ILE A 124 -7.65 -3.71 26.54
CA ILE A 124 -7.04 -2.40 26.33
C ILE A 124 -7.79 -1.40 27.19
N PRO A 125 -7.11 -0.75 28.17
CA PRO A 125 -7.77 0.27 28.97
C PRO A 125 -8.42 1.30 28.04
N PRO A 126 -9.61 1.79 28.36
CA PRO A 126 -10.30 2.81 27.55
C PRO A 126 -9.45 4.08 27.58
N SER A 127 -8.51 4.16 26.70
CA SER A 127 -7.66 5.33 26.48
C SER A 127 -8.40 6.27 25.54
N GLY A 128 -9.52 6.86 25.91
CA GLY A 128 -10.14 8.03 25.28
C GLY A 128 -10.23 8.10 23.75
N PHE A 129 -9.67 7.13 23.03
CA PHE A 129 -9.51 7.18 21.58
C PHE A 129 -10.80 6.79 20.81
N LEU A 130 -11.70 6.02 21.40
CA LEU A 130 -12.92 5.57 20.72
C LEU A 130 -14.15 5.54 21.64
N ASP A 131 -14.20 6.35 22.70
CA ASP A 131 -15.36 6.48 23.61
C ASP A 131 -16.02 5.14 23.99
N ASN A 132 -15.21 4.08 24.20
CA ASN A 132 -15.68 2.72 24.50
C ASN A 132 -16.58 2.08 23.42
N GLN A 133 -16.56 2.56 22.19
CA GLN A 133 -17.34 1.91 21.12
C GLN A 133 -16.63 0.64 20.65
N ALA A 134 -17.29 -0.48 20.86
CA ALA A 134 -16.89 -1.75 20.27
C ALA A 134 -17.28 -1.77 18.81
N PHE A 135 -16.32 -1.94 17.90
CA PHE A 135 -16.57 -2.14 16.48
C PHE A 135 -15.86 -3.40 15.99
N ASP A 136 -16.48 -4.06 15.04
CA ASP A 136 -16.01 -5.29 14.39
C ASP A 136 -15.69 -5.06 12.91
N GLN A 137 -16.02 -3.86 12.39
CA GLN A 137 -15.78 -3.47 11.01
C GLN A 137 -15.30 -2.03 10.92
N VAL A 138 -14.35 -1.81 10.02
CA VAL A 138 -13.87 -0.49 9.60
C VAL A 138 -13.80 -0.47 8.09
N ASP A 139 -14.43 0.54 7.48
CA ASP A 139 -14.39 0.79 6.06
C ASP A 139 -13.78 2.17 5.80
N VAL A 140 -12.85 2.24 4.86
CA VAL A 140 -12.21 3.49 4.44
C VAL A 140 -12.26 3.55 2.92
N ALA A 141 -12.92 4.55 2.38
CA ALA A 141 -12.88 4.87 0.96
C ALA A 141 -12.18 6.22 0.75
N ASN A 142 -11.33 6.31 -0.25
CA ASN A 142 -10.57 7.51 -0.53
C ASN A 142 -10.52 7.78 -2.03
N LEU A 143 -10.65 9.07 -2.38
CA LEU A 143 -10.49 9.58 -3.74
C LEU A 143 -9.46 10.70 -3.73
N GLY A 144 -8.50 10.62 -4.64
CA GLY A 144 -7.40 11.59 -4.73
C GLY A 144 -7.18 12.11 -6.15
N LEU A 145 -6.71 13.34 -6.17
CA LEU A 145 -6.16 14.01 -7.35
C LEU A 145 -4.69 14.25 -7.10
N ASN A 146 -3.86 13.93 -8.07
CA ASN A 146 -2.44 14.23 -7.98
C ASN A 146 -1.93 14.92 -9.24
N GLY A 147 -0.86 15.68 -9.07
CA GLY A 147 -0.20 16.36 -10.18
C GLY A 147 1.27 16.54 -9.87
N GLY A 148 2.09 16.54 -10.90
CA GLY A 148 3.52 16.63 -10.72
C GLY A 148 4.27 16.87 -12.02
N TYR A 149 5.57 16.72 -11.92
CA TYR A 149 6.48 16.85 -13.04
C TYR A 149 7.62 15.84 -12.92
N ALA A 150 7.92 15.17 -14.03
CA ALA A 150 9.07 14.29 -14.13
C ALA A 150 10.02 14.80 -15.20
N TYR A 151 11.33 14.72 -14.97
CA TYR A 151 12.35 15.16 -15.90
C TYR A 151 13.53 14.18 -15.90
N THR A 152 14.03 13.88 -17.09
CA THR A 152 15.26 13.10 -17.28
C THR A 152 16.33 13.97 -17.92
N PHE A 153 17.41 14.17 -17.21
CA PHE A 153 18.65 14.76 -17.74
C PHE A 153 19.44 13.67 -18.46
N VAL A 154 19.86 13.94 -19.68
CA VAL A 154 20.72 13.02 -20.44
C VAL A 154 22.03 13.71 -20.77
N TRP A 155 23.14 13.09 -20.41
CA TRP A 155 24.49 13.60 -20.69
C TRP A 155 25.23 12.69 -21.67
N LYS A 156 25.59 13.26 -22.82
CA LYS A 156 26.34 12.56 -23.88
C LYS A 156 25.76 11.20 -24.30
N GLU A 157 24.44 11.03 -24.18
CA GLU A 157 23.72 9.79 -24.48
C GLU A 157 24.17 8.56 -23.66
N LYS A 158 25.00 8.75 -22.63
CA LYS A 158 25.60 7.66 -21.85
C LYS A 158 25.18 7.67 -20.39
N LEU A 159 24.87 8.84 -19.86
CA LEU A 159 24.44 9.00 -18.47
C LEU A 159 23.08 9.68 -18.43
N SER A 160 22.17 9.15 -17.64
CA SER A 160 20.87 9.76 -17.40
C SER A 160 20.59 9.85 -15.90
N LEU A 161 19.95 10.97 -15.50
CA LEU A 161 19.43 11.19 -14.16
C LEU A 161 17.97 11.58 -14.30
N SER A 162 17.09 10.82 -13.68
CA SER A 162 15.65 11.10 -13.67
C SER A 162 15.23 11.58 -12.28
N LEU A 163 14.47 12.66 -12.27
CA LEU A 163 13.89 13.24 -11.06
C LEU A 163 12.38 13.42 -11.29
N SER A 164 11.59 13.14 -10.27
CA SER A 164 10.16 13.39 -10.29
C SER A 164 9.69 13.95 -8.96
N THR A 165 8.68 14.79 -9.01
CA THR A 165 7.96 15.28 -7.84
C THR A 165 6.47 15.22 -8.12
N MET A 166 5.71 14.83 -7.12
CA MET A 166 4.25 14.78 -7.19
C MET A 166 3.65 15.33 -5.91
N PHE A 167 2.53 16.00 -6.04
CA PHE A 167 1.70 16.49 -4.95
C PHE A 167 0.29 15.98 -5.17
N GLY A 168 -0.35 15.54 -4.12
CA GLY A 168 -1.71 15.04 -4.15
C GLY A 168 -2.57 15.64 -3.07
N ILE A 169 -3.84 15.67 -3.32
CA ILE A 169 -4.89 15.96 -2.36
C ILE A 169 -5.91 14.85 -2.45
N SER A 170 -6.32 14.33 -1.32
CA SER A 170 -7.31 13.28 -1.26
C SER A 170 -8.33 13.56 -0.18
N GLY A 171 -9.52 13.02 -0.37
CA GLY A 171 -10.60 13.04 0.60
C GLY A 171 -11.18 11.65 0.74
N GLY A 172 -11.53 11.27 1.96
CA GLY A 172 -12.03 9.95 2.29
C GLY A 172 -13.17 9.96 3.28
N TYR A 173 -13.81 8.80 3.33
CA TYR A 173 -14.88 8.49 4.26
C TYR A 173 -14.55 7.16 4.91
#